data_13104ab1fbe8a662b8943d1dc8ae2f63
#
_entry.id   13104ab1fbe8a662b8943d1dc8ae2f63
#
_cell.length_a   1.000
_cell.length_b   1.000
_cell.length_c   1.000
_cell.angle_alpha   90.00
_cell.angle_beta   90.00
_cell.angle_gamma   90.00
#
_symmetry.space_group_name_H-M   'P 1'
#
loop_
_entity.id
_entity.type
_entity.pdbx_description
1 polymer ?
#
loop_
_entity_poly.entity_id
_entity_poly.type
_entity_poly.pdbx_seq_one_letter_code
_entity_poly.pdbx_strand_id
1 'polypeptide(L)'
;DRIFVLEQRGTIYVFQNDYSVTEKTMFLDIRDKVVHEGERGLLGLAFHPEYENNGYFFVNYTAPNPLRTVVSRFQVTPDNPDVGDELSEHIIIQIDQPFSNHNGGQIVFGPEGYLYIGMGDGGWFGDPYNNGQDLTTLLGTILRIDVDTVSATL
;
A
#
# COMPACT_ATOMS: atom_id res chain seq x y z
N ASP A 1 -1.83 -15.23 -16.65
CA ASP A 1 -2.54 -14.37 -15.68
C ASP A 1 -2.33 -14.89 -14.26
N ARG A 2 -2.18 -13.97 -13.29
CA ARG A 2 -1.99 -14.26 -11.86
C ARG A 2 -3.00 -13.49 -11.03
N ILE A 3 -3.41 -14.07 -9.91
CA ILE A 3 -4.26 -13.43 -8.91
C ILE A 3 -3.39 -13.17 -7.67
N PHE A 4 -3.46 -11.96 -7.15
CA PHE A 4 -2.83 -11.56 -5.90
C PHE A 4 -3.89 -11.32 -4.83
N VAL A 5 -3.70 -11.91 -3.67
CA VAL A 5 -4.62 -11.80 -2.53
C VAL A 5 -3.88 -11.22 -1.35
N LEU A 6 -4.38 -10.10 -0.85
CA LEU A 6 -3.87 -9.44 0.34
C LEU A 6 -4.60 -9.98 1.57
N GLU A 7 -3.85 -10.33 2.59
CA GLU A 7 -4.38 -10.54 3.93
C GLU A 7 -4.10 -9.31 4.79
N GLN A 8 -5.10 -8.83 5.47
CA GLN A 8 -5.04 -7.63 6.32
C GLN A 8 -3.86 -7.66 7.30
N ARG A 9 -3.41 -8.86 7.70
CA ARG A 9 -2.30 -9.08 8.63
C ARG A 9 -0.92 -8.70 8.09
N GLY A 10 -0.78 -8.48 6.77
CA GLY A 10 0.49 -8.08 6.18
C GLY A 10 1.11 -9.14 5.26
N THR A 11 0.32 -10.09 4.74
CA THR A 11 0.79 -11.06 3.75
C THR A 11 0.11 -10.85 2.42
N ILE A 12 0.83 -11.10 1.34
CA ILE A 12 0.29 -11.18 -0.02
C ILE A 12 0.61 -12.56 -0.57
N TYR A 13 -0.40 -13.22 -1.13
CA TYR A 13 -0.24 -14.46 -1.86
C TYR A 13 -0.47 -14.26 -3.34
N VAL A 14 0.21 -15.06 -4.15
CA VAL A 14 0.03 -15.13 -5.60
C VAL A 14 -0.26 -16.56 -6.05
N PHE A 15 -1.11 -16.71 -7.04
CA PHE A 15 -1.41 -17.97 -7.70
C PHE A 15 -1.90 -17.75 -9.13
N GLN A 16 -1.87 -18.80 -9.94
CA GLN A 16 -2.33 -18.73 -11.33
C GLN A 16 -3.85 -18.55 -11.39
N ASN A 17 -4.31 -17.72 -12.31
CA ASN A 17 -5.73 -17.55 -12.59
C ASN A 17 -6.28 -18.75 -13.40
N ASP A 18 -6.36 -19.89 -12.74
CA ASP A 18 -6.82 -21.16 -13.32
C ASP A 18 -7.70 -21.93 -12.31
N TYR A 19 -8.80 -22.50 -12.77
CA TYR A 19 -9.74 -23.23 -11.91
C TYR A 19 -9.16 -24.47 -11.25
N SER A 20 -8.08 -25.03 -11.80
CA SER A 20 -7.42 -26.23 -11.27
C SER A 20 -6.35 -25.92 -10.22
N VAL A 21 -6.04 -24.64 -9.98
CA VAL A 21 -5.00 -24.26 -9.02
C VAL A 21 -5.39 -24.67 -7.60
N THR A 22 -4.46 -25.33 -6.91
CA THR A 22 -4.63 -25.77 -5.51
C THR A 22 -3.56 -25.18 -4.61
N GLU A 23 -2.54 -24.55 -5.19
CA GLU A 23 -1.39 -24.04 -4.47
C GLU A 23 -1.29 -22.53 -4.61
N LYS A 24 -0.83 -21.88 -3.55
CA LYS A 24 -0.50 -20.44 -3.54
C LYS A 24 0.95 -20.25 -3.10
N THR A 25 1.60 -19.24 -3.64
CA THR A 25 2.93 -18.82 -3.23
C THR A 25 2.84 -17.59 -2.33
N MET A 26 3.65 -17.53 -1.28
CA MET A 26 3.84 -16.31 -0.50
C MET A 26 4.59 -15.30 -1.37
N PHE A 27 3.89 -14.21 -1.74
CA PHE A 27 4.47 -13.15 -2.56
C PHE A 27 5.22 -12.12 -1.70
N LEU A 28 4.62 -11.68 -0.59
CA LEU A 28 5.24 -10.73 0.36
C LEU A 28 4.78 -11.03 1.78
N ASP A 29 5.70 -10.90 2.76
CA ASP A 29 5.39 -10.99 4.18
C ASP A 29 5.98 -9.79 4.93
N ILE A 30 5.12 -8.85 5.34
CA ILE A 30 5.49 -7.66 6.12
C ILE A 30 4.72 -7.58 7.44
N ARG A 31 4.36 -8.74 8.01
CA ARG A 31 3.58 -8.82 9.26
C ARG A 31 4.26 -8.15 10.44
N ASP A 32 5.57 -8.07 10.43
CA ASP A 32 6.37 -7.37 11.45
C ASP A 32 6.22 -5.84 11.41
N LYS A 33 5.74 -5.28 10.29
CA LYS A 33 5.57 -3.84 10.06
C LYS A 33 4.12 -3.39 10.23
N VAL A 34 3.15 -4.31 10.18
CA VAL A 34 1.73 -4.02 10.05
C VAL A 34 0.99 -4.15 11.37
N VAL A 35 0.20 -3.14 11.73
CA VAL A 35 -0.85 -3.27 12.73
C VAL A 35 -2.19 -3.52 12.03
N HIS A 36 -2.93 -4.57 12.46
CA HIS A 36 -4.06 -5.12 11.70
C HIS A 36 -5.32 -5.34 12.54
N GLU A 37 -5.89 -4.36 13.12
CA GLU A 37 -7.17 -4.48 13.84
C GLU A 37 -8.19 -3.48 13.29
N GLY A 38 -9.44 -3.89 13.20
CA GLY A 38 -10.51 -3.06 12.65
C GLY A 38 -10.25 -2.71 11.18
N GLU A 39 -10.08 -1.42 10.89
CA GLU A 39 -9.84 -0.93 9.52
C GLU A 39 -8.34 -0.83 9.16
N ARG A 40 -7.45 -1.13 10.12
CA ARG A 40 -6.00 -1.10 9.93
C ARG A 40 -5.50 -2.39 9.29
N GLY A 41 -4.35 -2.34 8.63
CA GLY A 41 -3.72 -3.53 8.06
C GLY A 41 -2.94 -3.25 6.80
N LEU A 42 -2.64 -4.30 6.06
CA LEU A 42 -2.21 -4.22 4.66
C LEU A 42 -3.47 -4.07 3.80
N LEU A 43 -3.65 -2.90 3.18
CA LEU A 43 -4.92 -2.45 2.65
C LEU A 43 -4.93 -2.24 1.13
N GLY A 44 -3.77 -2.06 0.52
CA GLY A 44 -3.67 -1.79 -0.91
C GLY A 44 -2.44 -2.38 -1.57
N LEU A 45 -2.59 -2.74 -2.84
CA LEU A 45 -1.53 -3.20 -3.73
C LEU A 45 -1.75 -2.57 -5.11
N ALA A 46 -0.69 -2.03 -5.69
CA ALA A 46 -0.68 -1.56 -7.07
C ALA A 46 0.64 -1.94 -7.72
N PHE A 47 0.59 -2.44 -8.94
CA PHE A 47 1.79 -2.70 -9.74
C PHE A 47 2.15 -1.47 -10.55
N HIS A 48 3.45 -1.19 -10.64
CA HIS A 48 3.96 -0.11 -11.48
C HIS A 48 3.54 -0.34 -12.95
N PRO A 49 3.22 0.71 -13.74
CA PRO A 49 2.90 0.55 -15.16
C PRO A 49 3.97 -0.23 -15.96
N GLU A 50 5.23 -0.07 -15.59
CA GLU A 50 6.39 -0.78 -16.16
C GLU A 50 6.80 -2.02 -15.34
N TYR A 51 5.88 -2.65 -14.61
CA TYR A 51 6.18 -3.77 -13.70
C TYR A 51 6.94 -4.91 -14.38
N GLU A 52 6.61 -5.23 -15.62
CA GLU A 52 7.28 -6.28 -16.39
C GLU A 52 8.79 -5.99 -16.60
N ASN A 53 9.17 -4.72 -16.60
CA ASN A 53 10.55 -4.27 -16.81
C ASN A 53 11.29 -4.00 -15.50
N ASN A 54 10.63 -3.41 -14.52
CA ASN A 54 11.27 -2.94 -13.29
C ASN A 54 10.96 -3.79 -12.04
N GLY A 55 9.92 -4.64 -12.08
CA GLY A 55 9.49 -5.46 -10.98
C GLY A 55 8.93 -4.68 -9.78
N TYR A 56 8.62 -3.39 -9.93
CA TYR A 56 8.13 -2.54 -8.83
C TYR A 56 6.65 -2.74 -8.57
N PHE A 57 6.32 -2.85 -7.30
CA PHE A 57 4.94 -2.82 -6.80
C PHE A 57 4.86 -1.98 -5.53
N PHE A 58 3.68 -1.47 -5.25
CA PHE A 58 3.41 -0.56 -4.16
C PHE A 58 2.38 -1.16 -3.23
N VAL A 59 2.58 -0.97 -1.94
CA VAL A 59 1.62 -1.37 -0.91
C VAL A 59 1.25 -0.19 -0.04
N ASN A 60 0.00 -0.22 0.45
CA ASN A 60 -0.48 0.68 1.48
C ASN A 60 -0.77 -0.14 2.74
N TYR A 61 -0.17 0.23 3.85
CA TYR A 61 -0.39 -0.45 5.11
C TYR A 61 -0.39 0.51 6.29
N THR A 62 -0.97 0.07 7.40
CA THR A 62 -0.95 0.81 8.67
C THR A 62 0.19 0.31 9.55
N ALA A 63 1.09 1.20 9.96
CA ALA A 63 2.21 0.92 10.86
C ALA A 63 1.94 1.45 12.28
N PRO A 64 2.48 0.78 13.32
CA PRO A 64 2.40 1.26 14.71
C PRO A 64 3.49 2.29 15.06
N ASN A 65 3.35 2.94 16.19
CA ASN A 65 4.38 3.68 16.94
C ASN A 65 5.17 4.78 16.19
N PRO A 66 4.56 5.90 15.77
CA PRO A 66 3.16 6.27 15.92
C PRO A 66 2.28 5.54 14.91
N LEU A 67 0.97 5.52 15.18
CA LEU A 67 0.00 5.00 14.21
C LEU A 67 0.01 5.86 12.95
N ARG A 68 0.24 5.24 11.79
CA ARG A 68 0.34 5.96 10.52
C ARG A 68 0.03 5.07 9.32
N THR A 69 -0.45 5.66 8.28
CA THR A 69 -0.48 5.05 6.95
C THR A 69 0.92 5.16 6.34
N VAL A 70 1.38 4.07 5.75
CA VAL A 70 2.64 3.98 4.99
C VAL A 70 2.33 3.51 3.59
N VAL A 71 2.81 4.22 2.60
CA VAL A 71 2.85 3.74 1.21
C VAL A 71 4.30 3.50 0.85
N SER A 72 4.62 2.27 0.51
CA SER A 72 5.98 1.84 0.17
C SER A 72 6.02 1.16 -1.19
N ARG A 73 7.14 1.35 -1.90
CA ARG A 73 7.52 0.57 -3.07
C ARG A 73 8.39 -0.60 -2.63
N PHE A 74 8.12 -1.75 -3.21
CA PHE A 74 8.96 -2.95 -3.17
C PHE A 74 9.36 -3.37 -4.58
N GLN A 75 10.24 -4.34 -4.70
CA GLN A 75 10.64 -4.97 -5.96
C GLN A 75 10.54 -6.48 -5.81
N VAL A 76 10.24 -7.18 -6.89
CA VAL A 76 10.35 -8.64 -6.90
C VAL A 76 11.81 -9.08 -6.89
N THR A 77 12.06 -10.30 -6.39
CA THR A 77 13.41 -10.88 -6.45
C THR A 77 13.84 -11.10 -7.90
N PRO A 78 15.14 -10.94 -8.23
CA PRO A 78 15.61 -11.09 -9.62
C PRO A 78 15.34 -12.46 -10.22
N ASP A 79 15.27 -13.49 -9.40
CA ASP A 79 15.16 -14.88 -9.83
C ASP A 79 13.72 -15.39 -9.89
N ASN A 80 12.77 -14.67 -9.26
CA ASN A 80 11.39 -15.15 -9.18
C ASN A 80 10.38 -13.99 -9.13
N PRO A 81 9.60 -13.75 -10.19
CA PRO A 81 8.60 -12.68 -10.24
C PRO A 81 7.37 -12.94 -9.34
N ASP A 82 7.27 -14.12 -8.73
CA ASP A 82 6.23 -14.49 -7.77
C ASP A 82 6.69 -14.31 -6.31
N VAL A 83 7.84 -13.67 -6.08
CA VAL A 83 8.37 -13.37 -4.74
C VAL A 83 8.83 -11.92 -4.68
N GLY A 84 8.22 -11.14 -3.80
CA GLY A 84 8.68 -9.79 -3.46
C GLY A 84 9.88 -9.84 -2.51
N ASP A 85 10.85 -8.98 -2.74
CA ASP A 85 11.99 -8.80 -1.84
C ASP A 85 11.58 -7.90 -0.66
N GLU A 86 11.41 -8.47 0.52
CA GLU A 86 11.03 -7.76 1.75
C GLU A 86 12.06 -6.70 2.16
N LEU A 87 13.32 -6.87 1.74
CA LEU A 87 14.41 -5.94 2.05
C LEU A 87 14.50 -4.78 1.07
N SER A 88 13.76 -4.84 -0.04
CA SER A 88 13.75 -3.79 -1.07
C SER A 88 12.86 -2.61 -0.74
N GLU A 89 12.26 -2.57 0.46
CA GLU A 89 11.32 -1.52 0.82
C GLU A 89 11.90 -0.12 0.66
N HIS A 90 11.18 0.70 -0.07
CA HIS A 90 11.41 2.13 -0.19
C HIS A 90 10.12 2.88 0.18
N ILE A 91 10.15 3.59 1.32
CA ILE A 91 8.98 4.36 1.78
C ILE A 91 8.79 5.58 0.88
N ILE A 92 7.62 5.71 0.28
CA ILE A 92 7.22 6.83 -0.57
C ILE A 92 6.64 7.96 0.28
N ILE A 93 5.70 7.62 1.18
CA ILE A 93 5.07 8.61 2.07
C ILE A 93 4.61 7.95 3.36
N GLN A 94 4.62 8.73 4.43
CA GLN A 94 4.04 8.37 5.73
C GLN A 94 3.09 9.48 6.15
N ILE A 95 1.91 9.11 6.65
CA ILE A 95 0.87 10.05 7.08
C ILE A 95 0.36 9.58 8.44
N ASP A 96 0.55 10.41 9.46
CA ASP A 96 0.09 10.11 10.82
C ASP A 96 -1.43 9.94 10.85
N GLN A 97 -1.87 8.92 11.60
CA GLN A 97 -3.29 8.59 11.77
C GLN A 97 -3.72 8.92 13.19
N PRO A 98 -4.66 9.86 13.38
CA PRO A 98 -5.10 10.24 14.72
C PRO A 98 -5.92 9.14 15.40
N PHE A 99 -6.60 8.28 14.61
CA PHE A 99 -7.44 7.20 15.12
C PHE A 99 -7.23 5.90 14.35
N SER A 100 -7.79 4.82 14.88
CA SER A 100 -7.64 3.46 14.35
C SER A 100 -8.62 3.09 13.23
N ASN A 101 -9.42 4.04 12.76
CA ASN A 101 -10.41 3.86 11.70
C ASN A 101 -10.34 5.00 10.68
N HIS A 102 -11.07 4.87 9.59
CA HIS A 102 -11.06 5.77 8.44
C HIS A 102 -9.64 6.02 7.88
N ASN A 103 -8.81 4.99 7.86
CA ASN A 103 -7.39 5.11 7.50
C ASN A 103 -7.16 5.14 5.97
N GLY A 104 -8.21 4.91 5.16
CA GLY A 104 -8.10 4.81 3.72
C GLY A 104 -7.57 3.44 3.30
N GLY A 105 -6.71 3.38 2.26
CA GLY A 105 -6.05 2.13 1.87
C GLY A 105 -5.92 1.89 0.38
N GLN A 106 -6.90 2.32 -0.41
CA GLN A 106 -6.87 2.11 -1.86
C GLN A 106 -5.71 2.89 -2.51
N ILE A 107 -4.93 2.18 -3.33
CA ILE A 107 -3.92 2.76 -4.20
C ILE A 107 -4.09 2.23 -5.62
N VAL A 108 -3.85 3.06 -6.62
CA VAL A 108 -3.99 2.69 -8.04
C VAL A 108 -3.18 3.62 -8.93
N PHE A 109 -2.58 3.10 -10.00
CA PHE A 109 -1.98 3.93 -11.03
C PHE A 109 -3.03 4.45 -12.01
N GLY A 110 -2.99 5.73 -12.29
CA GLY A 110 -3.74 6.34 -13.39
C GLY A 110 -3.07 6.07 -14.75
N PRO A 111 -3.81 6.30 -15.85
CA PRO A 111 -3.29 6.04 -17.20
C PRO A 111 -2.09 6.93 -17.58
N GLU A 112 -1.88 8.02 -16.85
CA GLU A 112 -0.76 8.95 -17.02
C GLU A 112 0.49 8.55 -16.20
N GLY A 113 0.44 7.42 -15.45
CA GLY A 113 1.57 6.87 -14.70
C GLY A 113 1.70 7.34 -13.25
N TYR A 114 0.84 8.25 -12.77
CA TYR A 114 0.86 8.69 -11.37
C TYR A 114 0.15 7.70 -10.44
N LEU A 115 0.68 7.56 -9.21
CA LEU A 115 0.04 6.79 -8.15
C LEU A 115 -1.00 7.65 -7.43
N TYR A 116 -2.25 7.18 -7.41
CA TYR A 116 -3.34 7.76 -6.63
C TYR A 116 -3.50 7.00 -5.32
N ILE A 117 -3.67 7.72 -4.22
CA ILE A 117 -3.80 7.18 -2.87
C ILE A 117 -5.06 7.76 -2.24
N GLY A 118 -6.04 6.90 -1.92
CA GLY A 118 -7.25 7.30 -1.21
C GLY A 118 -7.02 7.34 0.29
N MET A 119 -7.18 8.52 0.90
CA MET A 119 -7.05 8.74 2.34
C MET A 119 -8.41 9.01 2.97
N GLY A 120 -8.71 8.37 4.10
CA GLY A 120 -9.81 8.77 4.96
C GLY A 120 -9.47 10.04 5.78
N ASP A 121 -10.46 10.54 6.51
CA ASP A 121 -10.31 11.71 7.37
C ASP A 121 -9.47 11.45 8.64
N GLY A 122 -9.03 10.21 8.86
CA GLY A 122 -8.24 9.79 10.01
C GLY A 122 -9.08 9.36 11.20
N GLY A 123 -10.41 9.34 11.08
CA GLY A 123 -11.31 8.59 11.94
C GLY A 123 -12.05 9.34 13.01
N TRP A 124 -12.65 8.51 13.91
CA TRP A 124 -13.63 8.81 14.92
C TRP A 124 -14.97 9.28 14.36
N PHE A 125 -15.99 9.42 15.24
CA PHE A 125 -17.33 9.83 14.82
C PHE A 125 -17.35 11.32 14.51
N GLY A 126 -17.90 11.67 13.33
CA GLY A 126 -18.17 13.05 12.93
C GLY A 126 -16.92 13.88 12.62
N ASP A 127 -15.80 13.24 12.31
CA ASP A 127 -14.55 13.92 11.92
C ASP A 127 -14.16 15.05 12.91
N PRO A 128 -13.79 14.72 14.15
CA PRO A 128 -13.62 15.71 15.23
C PRO A 128 -12.52 16.73 14.96
N TYR A 129 -11.59 16.43 14.03
CA TYR A 129 -10.53 17.34 13.62
C TYR A 129 -10.85 18.08 12.31
N ASN A 130 -12.02 17.81 11.71
CA ASN A 130 -12.47 18.39 10.45
C ASN A 130 -11.50 18.16 9.28
N ASN A 131 -10.76 17.05 9.31
CA ASN A 131 -9.76 16.70 8.29
C ASN A 131 -10.39 16.54 6.89
N GLY A 132 -11.64 16.05 6.82
CA GLY A 132 -12.35 15.86 5.55
C GLY A 132 -12.71 17.17 4.85
N GLN A 133 -12.56 18.34 5.51
CA GLN A 133 -12.82 19.67 4.95
C GLN A 133 -11.59 20.59 5.04
N ASP A 134 -10.45 20.10 5.51
CA ASP A 134 -9.21 20.87 5.68
C ASP A 134 -8.22 20.56 4.57
N LEU A 135 -8.04 21.48 3.64
CA LEU A 135 -7.11 21.38 2.52
C LEU A 135 -5.63 21.52 2.93
N THR A 136 -5.33 21.73 4.20
CA THR A 136 -3.94 21.83 4.71
C THR A 136 -3.42 20.51 5.25
N THR A 137 -4.28 19.48 5.34
CA THR A 137 -3.90 18.10 5.71
C THR A 137 -3.88 17.18 4.49
N LEU A 138 -3.19 16.04 4.62
CA LEU A 138 -3.21 14.96 3.64
C LEU A 138 -4.32 13.93 3.92
N LEU A 139 -5.07 14.10 5.02
CA LEU A 139 -6.22 13.28 5.35
C LEU A 139 -7.48 13.74 4.62
N GLY A 140 -8.48 12.86 4.46
CA GLY A 140 -9.75 13.17 3.82
C GLY A 140 -9.68 13.52 2.34
N THR A 141 -8.65 13.06 1.63
CA THR A 141 -8.36 13.46 0.25
C THR A 141 -7.92 12.29 -0.64
N ILE A 142 -7.76 12.55 -1.91
CA ILE A 142 -7.06 11.67 -2.85
C ILE A 142 -5.75 12.34 -3.24
N LEU A 143 -4.63 11.72 -2.84
CA LEU A 143 -3.30 12.17 -3.23
C LEU A 143 -2.95 11.64 -4.62
N ARG A 144 -2.15 12.41 -5.37
CA ARG A 144 -1.55 11.98 -6.64
C ARG A 144 -0.05 12.22 -6.57
N ILE A 145 0.73 11.17 -6.74
CA ILE A 145 2.19 11.19 -6.58
C ILE A 145 2.87 10.69 -7.86
N ASP A 146 3.90 11.41 -8.31
CA ASP A 146 4.87 10.94 -9.28
C ASP A 146 5.91 10.09 -8.54
N VAL A 147 5.93 8.79 -8.81
CA VAL A 147 6.83 7.83 -8.12
C VAL A 147 8.15 7.62 -8.87
N ASP A 148 8.28 8.14 -10.09
CA ASP A 148 9.47 8.00 -10.92
C ASP A 148 10.47 9.14 -10.73
N THR A 149 9.98 10.32 -10.32
CA THR A 149 10.79 11.51 -10.12
C THR A 149 11.29 11.72 -8.68
N VAL A 150 10.98 10.80 -7.76
CA VAL A 150 11.49 10.87 -6.38
C VAL A 150 12.99 10.63 -6.39
N SER A 151 13.75 11.69 -6.58
CA SER A 151 15.18 11.72 -6.26
C SER A 151 15.37 11.34 -4.80
N ALA A 152 16.27 10.38 -4.56
CA ALA A 152 16.66 9.92 -3.25
C ALA A 152 17.41 11.02 -2.47
N THR A 153 16.72 12.09 -2.11
CA THR A 153 17.24 13.11 -1.18
C THR A 153 16.08 13.94 -0.61
N LEU A 154 15.62 13.53 0.52
CA LEU A 154 15.15 14.44 1.58
C LEU A 154 16.05 14.25 2.77
#